data_e45c433a801fd57d79f2a9f58e705227
#
_entry.id   e45c433a801fd57d79f2a9f58e705227
#
_cell.length_a   1.000
_cell.length_b   1.000
_cell.length_c   1.000
_cell.angle_alpha   90.00
_cell.angle_beta   90.00
_cell.angle_gamma   90.00
#
_symmetry.space_group_name_H-M   'P 1'
#
loop_
_entity.id
_entity.type
_entity.pdbx_description
1 polymer ?
#
loop_
_entity_poly.entity_id
_entity_poly.type
_entity_poly.pdbx_seq_one_letter_code
_entity_poly.pdbx_strand_id
1 'polypeptide(L)'
;MSTISSSSVNPNSAVQQAAQSIISGSTGSKTDVNALVTALVNAKVAGQTAALTNKTKSDNTQLTALGQLKSVMSLLQSSIASLSDGTTMSAFTAIGDGKGITAKGTKGAVAGSYSVQVSNIATSQSVTSGAFKAGSTLGAGTMTLSVGGKSMSINVDSNNNTLAGIASAINSGKGNPGITAAIVNGTDGAHLVLRSSSTGVSNGINISIAGASPDDALNDLAMTSGTVSAPANSAETAGNYTGSATSVATGKWSQSVAGQDANFMIAGTAGTSASNTITTALSGVSMTLDSASVGTTQTLTVAQDTTGQATAINAFVTAYNNYIGTVKTLTSFDSSQPKGSQGGTLLGDAMMNTIRNTLAGVLSSGVGKGASSINLGSIGITLKPDGTLKTDADALNAALKSDPTKVSQLFNSTDGVGTQMNDNLTSFLSTGGIVETRSSALTADLKKLVTKQTALDALTAQLTTAYNDQFTSLNTLMANSQMNASYLTALFGGTNSAGSLANNK
;
A
#
# COMPACT_ATOMS: atom_id res chain seq x y z
N MET A 1 25.61 -9.95 -12.41
CA MET A 1 26.00 -8.71 -13.10
C MET A 1 27.44 -8.87 -13.53
N SER A 2 27.65 -9.10 -14.82
CA SER A 2 29.00 -9.30 -15.37
C SER A 2 29.54 -7.95 -15.82
N THR A 3 30.59 -7.48 -15.20
CA THR A 3 31.27 -6.23 -15.55
C THR A 3 32.06 -6.47 -16.84
N ILE A 4 31.55 -5.96 -17.95
CA ILE A 4 32.34 -5.86 -19.20
C ILE A 4 33.21 -4.63 -19.04
N SER A 5 34.52 -4.89 -18.82
CA SER A 5 35.59 -3.89 -18.88
C SER A 5 35.73 -3.44 -20.34
N SER A 6 35.18 -2.29 -20.68
CA SER A 6 35.41 -1.66 -21.98
C SER A 6 36.79 -0.98 -21.98
N SER A 7 37.82 -1.69 -22.42
CA SER A 7 39.04 -1.05 -22.86
C SER A 7 38.72 -0.20 -24.10
N SER A 8 38.80 1.11 -23.97
CA SER A 8 38.65 2.05 -25.09
C SER A 8 39.85 1.94 -26.02
N VAL A 9 39.84 0.96 -26.91
CA VAL A 9 40.74 0.95 -28.03
C VAL A 9 40.31 2.08 -28.95
N ASN A 10 41.18 3.06 -29.18
CA ASN A 10 40.91 4.15 -30.11
C ASN A 10 40.69 3.54 -31.51
N PRO A 11 39.51 3.62 -32.12
CA PRO A 11 39.21 2.97 -33.39
C PRO A 11 40.15 3.45 -34.54
N ASN A 12 40.69 4.67 -34.45
CA ASN A 12 41.64 5.17 -35.42
C ASN A 12 43.02 4.47 -35.34
N SER A 13 43.47 4.01 -34.17
CA SER A 13 44.73 3.30 -34.04
C SER A 13 44.65 1.88 -34.62
N ALA A 14 43.51 1.20 -34.47
CA ALA A 14 43.30 -0.13 -35.06
C ALA A 14 43.24 -0.07 -36.60
N VAL A 15 42.56 0.95 -37.14
CA VAL A 15 42.52 1.19 -38.60
C VAL A 15 43.88 1.56 -39.15
N GLN A 16 44.68 2.39 -38.46
CA GLN A 16 46.04 2.73 -38.85
C GLN A 16 47.01 1.53 -38.81
N GLN A 17 46.94 0.69 -37.79
CA GLN A 17 47.74 -0.53 -37.71
C GLN A 17 47.37 -1.54 -38.80
N ALA A 18 46.10 -1.72 -39.09
CA ALA A 18 45.64 -2.59 -40.16
C ALA A 18 46.06 -2.06 -41.57
N ALA A 19 45.94 -0.75 -41.80
CA ALA A 19 46.40 -0.12 -43.04
C ALA A 19 47.93 -0.26 -43.20
N GLN A 20 48.71 -0.07 -42.14
CA GLN A 20 50.16 -0.26 -42.17
C GLN A 20 50.59 -1.71 -42.45
N SER A 21 49.85 -2.71 -41.92
CA SER A 21 50.14 -4.12 -42.20
C SER A 21 49.86 -4.51 -43.66
N ILE A 22 48.90 -3.88 -44.31
CA ILE A 22 48.57 -4.05 -45.74
C ILE A 22 49.66 -3.38 -46.61
N ILE A 23 50.12 -2.18 -46.23
CA ILE A 23 51.15 -1.42 -46.97
C ILE A 23 52.54 -2.05 -46.83
N SER A 24 52.85 -2.67 -45.70
CA SER A 24 54.16 -3.27 -45.43
C SER A 24 54.43 -4.62 -46.14
N GLY A 25 53.49 -5.13 -46.95
CA GLY A 25 53.72 -6.30 -47.81
C GLY A 25 53.96 -7.61 -47.06
N SER A 26 53.46 -7.74 -45.83
CA SER A 26 53.56 -9.00 -45.08
C SER A 26 52.51 -9.99 -45.63
N THR A 27 52.84 -10.57 -46.78
CA THR A 27 51.99 -11.56 -47.48
C THR A 27 52.20 -12.98 -46.93
N GLY A 28 52.13 -13.14 -45.66
CA GLY A 28 52.32 -14.44 -45.02
C GLY A 28 51.35 -14.80 -43.90
N SER A 29 50.61 -13.87 -43.39
CA SER A 29 49.54 -14.17 -42.43
C SER A 29 48.21 -13.89 -43.10
N LYS A 30 47.22 -14.75 -42.86
CA LYS A 30 45.82 -14.42 -43.08
C LYS A 30 45.57 -13.20 -42.21
N THR A 31 45.76 -11.99 -42.75
CA THR A 31 45.37 -10.75 -42.13
C THR A 31 43.94 -10.99 -41.67
N ASP A 32 43.66 -10.83 -40.38
CA ASP A 32 42.34 -11.11 -39.85
C ASP A 32 41.39 -10.09 -40.46
N VAL A 33 40.91 -10.40 -41.67
CA VAL A 33 39.98 -9.58 -42.44
C VAL A 33 38.77 -9.25 -41.59
N ASN A 34 38.36 -10.18 -40.72
CA ASN A 34 37.24 -9.97 -39.81
C ASN A 34 37.57 -8.87 -38.78
N ALA A 35 38.80 -8.83 -38.25
CA ALA A 35 39.20 -7.76 -37.32
C ALA A 35 39.21 -6.39 -38.00
N LEU A 36 39.73 -6.32 -39.25
CA LEU A 36 39.75 -5.08 -40.03
C LEU A 36 38.32 -4.61 -40.39
N VAL A 37 37.47 -5.52 -40.87
CA VAL A 37 36.06 -5.23 -41.17
C VAL A 37 35.33 -4.74 -39.92
N THR A 38 35.52 -5.43 -38.78
CA THR A 38 34.94 -5.02 -37.49
C THR A 38 35.40 -3.62 -37.08
N ALA A 39 36.70 -3.32 -37.20
CA ALA A 39 37.22 -2.00 -36.86
C ALA A 39 36.65 -0.89 -37.79
N LEU A 40 36.54 -1.18 -39.09
CA LEU A 40 36.00 -0.23 -40.07
C LEU A 40 34.48 0.05 -39.84
N VAL A 41 33.71 -1.02 -39.62
CA VAL A 41 32.28 -0.91 -39.31
C VAL A 41 32.08 -0.14 -38.01
N ASN A 42 32.80 -0.50 -36.94
CA ASN A 42 32.73 0.19 -35.67
C ASN A 42 33.08 1.68 -35.80
N ALA A 43 34.12 2.01 -36.54
CA ALA A 43 34.47 3.41 -36.81
C ALA A 43 33.35 4.17 -37.54
N LYS A 44 32.68 3.49 -38.49
CA LYS A 44 31.59 4.08 -39.29
C LYS A 44 30.34 4.37 -38.45
N VAL A 45 30.01 3.49 -37.48
CA VAL A 45 28.80 3.63 -36.66
C VAL A 45 29.05 4.24 -35.28
N ALA A 46 30.33 4.45 -34.88
CA ALA A 46 30.74 4.89 -33.54
C ALA A 46 29.99 6.14 -33.05
N GLY A 47 29.85 7.16 -33.91
CA GLY A 47 29.16 8.41 -33.58
C GLY A 47 27.67 8.18 -33.27
N GLN A 48 27.00 7.36 -34.06
CA GLN A 48 25.59 7.04 -33.87
C GLN A 48 25.36 6.18 -32.62
N THR A 49 26.20 5.19 -32.40
CA THR A 49 26.19 4.32 -31.20
C THR A 49 26.38 5.17 -29.95
N ALA A 50 27.38 6.05 -29.93
CA ALA A 50 27.64 6.94 -28.80
C ALA A 50 26.44 7.89 -28.53
N ALA A 51 25.87 8.47 -29.57
CA ALA A 51 24.71 9.37 -29.46
C ALA A 51 23.50 8.63 -28.88
N LEU A 52 23.19 7.42 -29.38
CA LEU A 52 22.09 6.59 -28.87
C LEU A 52 22.33 6.18 -27.41
N THR A 53 23.51 5.69 -27.08
CA THR A 53 23.87 5.28 -25.71
C THR A 53 23.76 6.46 -24.75
N ASN A 54 24.31 7.63 -25.09
CA ASN A 54 24.25 8.81 -24.24
C ASN A 54 22.82 9.31 -24.04
N LYS A 55 22.01 9.33 -25.11
CA LYS A 55 20.62 9.74 -25.02
C LYS A 55 19.80 8.76 -24.18
N THR A 56 19.96 7.46 -24.37
CA THR A 56 19.30 6.41 -23.57
C THR A 56 19.67 6.53 -22.09
N LYS A 57 20.96 6.74 -21.79
CA LYS A 57 21.44 6.96 -20.42
C LYS A 57 20.82 8.21 -19.81
N SER A 58 20.80 9.32 -20.54
CA SER A 58 20.20 10.58 -20.09
C SER A 58 18.71 10.42 -19.78
N ASP A 59 17.93 9.81 -20.69
CA ASP A 59 16.48 9.65 -20.53
C ASP A 59 16.16 8.71 -19.38
N ASN A 60 16.89 7.61 -19.20
CA ASN A 60 16.75 6.72 -18.05
C ASN A 60 17.07 7.43 -16.72
N THR A 61 18.12 8.26 -16.69
CA THR A 61 18.48 9.03 -15.50
C THR A 61 17.38 10.04 -15.15
N GLN A 62 16.83 10.74 -16.16
CA GLN A 62 15.70 11.64 -15.95
C GLN A 62 14.44 10.91 -15.48
N LEU A 63 14.13 9.75 -16.06
CA LEU A 63 12.98 8.94 -15.65
C LEU A 63 13.12 8.46 -14.20
N THR A 64 14.31 8.06 -13.79
CA THR A 64 14.63 7.69 -12.41
C THR A 64 14.42 8.89 -11.46
N ALA A 65 14.92 10.06 -11.84
CA ALA A 65 14.75 11.31 -11.08
C ALA A 65 13.27 11.71 -10.93
N LEU A 66 12.49 11.56 -12.00
CA LEU A 66 11.03 11.78 -11.95
C LEU A 66 10.32 10.77 -11.05
N GLY A 67 10.77 9.51 -11.05
CA GLY A 67 10.27 8.47 -10.13
C GLY A 67 10.52 8.83 -8.66
N GLN A 68 11.71 9.32 -8.34
CA GLN A 68 12.04 9.81 -6.98
C GLN A 68 11.19 11.02 -6.60
N LEU A 69 11.07 12.00 -7.50
CA LEU A 69 10.22 13.17 -7.28
C LEU A 69 8.75 12.78 -7.03
N LYS A 70 8.19 11.92 -7.89
CA LYS A 70 6.82 11.40 -7.75
C LYS A 70 6.61 10.71 -6.41
N SER A 71 7.58 9.90 -5.96
CA SER A 71 7.51 9.20 -4.68
C SER A 71 7.42 10.17 -3.50
N VAL A 72 8.30 11.16 -3.42
CA VAL A 72 8.28 12.12 -2.30
C VAL A 72 7.08 13.06 -2.35
N MET A 73 6.59 13.43 -3.55
CA MET A 73 5.36 14.19 -3.69
C MET A 73 4.13 13.39 -3.28
N SER A 74 4.07 12.08 -3.59
CA SER A 74 2.97 11.20 -3.14
C SER A 74 2.99 11.01 -1.62
N LEU A 75 4.18 10.91 -1.02
CA LEU A 75 4.32 10.86 0.43
C LEU A 75 3.85 12.16 1.10
N LEU A 76 4.22 13.31 0.51
CA LEU A 76 3.75 14.63 0.97
C LEU A 76 2.22 14.74 0.84
N GLN A 77 1.65 14.30 -0.28
CA GLN A 77 0.21 14.27 -0.48
C GLN A 77 -0.50 13.40 0.56
N SER A 78 0.01 12.21 0.82
CA SER A 78 -0.56 11.31 1.83
C SER A 78 -0.51 11.91 3.23
N SER A 79 0.56 12.63 3.57
CA SER A 79 0.74 13.27 4.88
C SER A 79 -0.19 14.47 5.10
N ILE A 80 -0.59 15.16 4.02
CA ILE A 80 -1.47 16.34 4.11
C ILE A 80 -2.96 16.00 3.95
N ALA A 81 -3.30 14.85 3.39
CA ALA A 81 -4.67 14.48 3.03
C ALA A 81 -5.64 14.58 4.22
N SER A 82 -5.31 13.98 5.36
CA SER A 82 -6.16 13.98 6.56
C SER A 82 -6.20 15.33 7.29
N LEU A 83 -5.24 16.22 7.02
CA LEU A 83 -5.27 17.60 7.48
C LEU A 83 -6.18 18.45 6.58
N SER A 84 -6.13 18.22 5.26
CA SER A 84 -6.90 18.98 4.26
C SER A 84 -8.39 18.65 4.26
N ASP A 85 -8.78 17.39 4.52
CA ASP A 85 -10.18 16.99 4.61
C ASP A 85 -10.81 17.23 5.98
N GLY A 86 -10.01 17.69 6.97
CA GLY A 86 -10.42 18.02 8.31
C GLY A 86 -10.67 16.82 9.24
N THR A 87 -10.43 15.59 8.79
CA THR A 87 -10.64 14.39 9.64
C THR A 87 -9.75 14.41 10.86
N THR A 88 -8.46 14.74 10.70
CA THR A 88 -7.52 14.90 11.82
C THR A 88 -7.89 16.08 12.71
N MET A 89 -8.29 17.22 12.11
CA MET A 89 -8.61 18.43 12.87
C MET A 89 -9.91 18.31 13.67
N SER A 90 -10.83 17.42 13.29
CA SER A 90 -12.06 17.12 13.99
C SER A 90 -11.98 15.87 14.87
N ALA A 91 -10.80 15.31 15.07
CA ALA A 91 -10.61 14.14 15.91
C ALA A 91 -10.70 14.48 17.39
N PHE A 92 -11.30 13.57 18.16
CA PHE A 92 -11.41 13.66 19.61
C PHE A 92 -10.81 12.41 20.25
N THR A 93 -10.26 12.56 21.43
CA THR A 93 -9.94 11.47 22.35
C THR A 93 -11.06 11.32 23.37
N ALA A 94 -11.27 10.09 23.82
CA ALA A 94 -12.16 9.78 24.93
C ALA A 94 -11.41 8.81 25.85
N ILE A 95 -11.15 9.22 27.08
CA ILE A 95 -10.31 8.48 28.04
C ILE A 95 -11.08 8.34 29.35
N GLY A 96 -11.28 7.07 29.80
CA GLY A 96 -11.77 6.76 31.13
C GLY A 96 -10.65 6.83 32.18
N ASP A 97 -10.95 7.28 33.38
CA ASP A 97 -10.01 7.36 34.52
C ASP A 97 -9.89 6.04 35.30
N GLY A 98 -10.67 5.03 34.96
CA GLY A 98 -10.68 3.71 35.61
C GLY A 98 -10.31 2.56 34.68
N LYS A 99 -10.64 1.34 35.11
CA LYS A 99 -10.43 0.10 34.34
C LYS A 99 -11.73 -0.39 33.73
N GLY A 100 -11.59 -1.08 32.58
CA GLY A 100 -12.72 -1.77 31.94
C GLY A 100 -13.60 -0.88 31.06
N ILE A 101 -13.26 0.40 30.87
CA ILE A 101 -13.85 1.26 29.86
C ILE A 101 -12.77 1.72 28.89
N THR A 102 -12.89 1.32 27.63
CA THR A 102 -12.06 1.84 26.53
C THR A 102 -12.96 2.67 25.64
N ALA A 103 -12.55 3.90 25.34
CA ALA A 103 -13.36 4.79 24.52
C ALA A 103 -12.53 5.46 23.41
N LYS A 104 -13.20 5.81 22.31
CA LYS A 104 -12.65 6.59 21.20
C LYS A 104 -13.60 7.73 20.87
N GLY A 105 -13.05 8.94 20.77
CA GLY A 105 -13.75 10.07 20.22
C GLY A 105 -13.70 10.05 18.69
N THR A 106 -14.79 10.47 18.05
CA THR A 106 -14.91 10.60 16.60
C THR A 106 -15.50 11.98 16.26
N LYS A 107 -15.60 12.29 15.00
CA LYS A 107 -16.24 13.53 14.54
C LYS A 107 -17.64 13.68 15.14
N GLY A 108 -17.93 14.84 15.69
CA GLY A 108 -19.20 15.14 16.35
C GLY A 108 -19.20 14.88 17.85
N ALA A 109 -18.09 14.42 18.44
CA ALA A 109 -17.96 14.37 19.90
C ALA A 109 -17.95 15.78 20.49
N VAL A 110 -18.50 15.90 21.68
CA VAL A 110 -18.52 17.15 22.44
C VAL A 110 -17.53 17.02 23.60
N ALA A 111 -16.60 17.96 23.70
CA ALA A 111 -15.62 17.99 24.80
C ALA A 111 -16.34 18.15 26.14
N GLY A 112 -15.90 17.38 27.13
CA GLY A 112 -16.48 17.40 28.48
C GLY A 112 -16.05 16.21 29.30
N SER A 113 -16.41 16.22 30.58
CA SER A 113 -16.24 15.10 31.50
C SER A 113 -17.60 14.49 31.82
N TYR A 114 -17.75 13.22 31.55
CA TYR A 114 -18.98 12.47 31.70
C TYR A 114 -18.80 11.38 32.77
N SER A 115 -19.63 11.36 33.78
CA SER A 115 -19.69 10.24 34.74
C SER A 115 -20.30 9.02 34.03
N VAL A 116 -19.61 7.88 34.05
CA VAL A 116 -20.08 6.61 33.51
C VAL A 116 -20.14 5.58 34.62
N GLN A 117 -21.28 5.01 34.85
CA GLN A 117 -21.50 3.89 35.78
C GLN A 117 -21.97 2.68 34.98
N VAL A 118 -21.38 1.51 35.19
CA VAL A 118 -21.73 0.27 34.51
C VAL A 118 -22.31 -0.71 35.52
N SER A 119 -23.56 -1.09 35.36
CA SER A 119 -24.24 -2.03 36.23
C SER A 119 -23.93 -3.47 35.86
N ASN A 120 -23.97 -3.78 34.57
CA ASN A 120 -23.55 -5.06 34.00
C ASN A 120 -23.12 -4.90 32.53
N ILE A 121 -22.34 -5.81 32.05
CA ILE A 121 -21.98 -5.91 30.64
C ILE A 121 -22.92 -6.83 29.88
N ALA A 122 -22.95 -6.71 28.55
CA ALA A 122 -23.72 -7.60 27.70
C ALA A 122 -23.09 -9.00 27.66
N THR A 123 -23.92 -10.02 27.78
CA THR A 123 -23.54 -11.44 27.72
C THR A 123 -24.28 -12.17 26.62
N SER A 124 -23.69 -13.25 26.10
CA SER A 124 -24.32 -14.13 25.12
C SER A 124 -24.96 -15.32 25.78
N GLN A 125 -26.12 -15.75 25.27
CA GLN A 125 -26.79 -16.95 25.79
C GLN A 125 -25.97 -18.21 25.52
N SER A 126 -25.86 -19.07 26.54
CA SER A 126 -25.35 -20.43 26.45
C SER A 126 -26.34 -21.40 27.06
N VAL A 127 -26.74 -22.43 26.31
CA VAL A 127 -27.74 -23.42 26.70
C VAL A 127 -27.18 -24.84 26.47
N THR A 128 -27.63 -25.76 27.33
CA THR A 128 -27.24 -27.18 27.34
C THR A 128 -28.48 -28.02 27.21
N SER A 129 -28.52 -28.95 26.27
CA SER A 129 -29.64 -29.90 26.12
C SER A 129 -29.76 -30.90 27.26
N GLY A 130 -30.89 -31.59 27.36
CA GLY A 130 -30.99 -32.84 28.12
C GLY A 130 -29.93 -33.84 27.66
N ALA A 131 -29.74 -34.90 28.49
CA ALA A 131 -28.81 -35.96 28.21
C ALA A 131 -29.33 -36.90 27.11
N PHE A 132 -28.46 -37.26 26.16
CA PHE A 132 -28.71 -38.27 25.13
C PHE A 132 -27.71 -39.41 25.27
N LYS A 133 -28.12 -40.62 24.92
CA LYS A 133 -27.19 -41.77 24.88
C LYS A 133 -26.11 -41.48 23.80
N ALA A 134 -24.87 -41.64 24.15
CA ALA A 134 -23.77 -41.42 23.23
C ALA A 134 -23.91 -42.25 21.94
N GLY A 135 -23.82 -41.61 20.78
CA GLY A 135 -23.92 -42.23 19.47
C GLY A 135 -25.33 -42.66 19.04
N SER A 136 -26.38 -42.41 19.85
CA SER A 136 -27.75 -42.70 19.42
C SER A 136 -28.20 -41.81 18.26
N THR A 137 -29.04 -42.37 17.39
CA THR A 137 -29.75 -41.62 16.35
C THR A 137 -30.98 -40.88 16.94
N LEU A 138 -31.22 -39.69 16.51
CA LEU A 138 -32.26 -38.82 17.04
C LEU A 138 -33.56 -38.78 16.18
N GLY A 139 -33.53 -39.41 15.01
CA GLY A 139 -34.61 -39.36 14.03
C GLY A 139 -34.28 -38.48 12.84
N ALA A 140 -35.27 -38.17 12.02
CA ALA A 140 -35.13 -37.37 10.81
C ALA A 140 -36.14 -36.22 10.81
N GLY A 141 -35.78 -35.07 10.21
CA GLY A 141 -36.65 -33.90 10.13
C GLY A 141 -35.90 -32.65 9.76
N THR A 142 -36.55 -31.52 9.82
CA THR A 142 -35.92 -30.22 9.57
C THR A 142 -35.76 -29.47 10.89
N MET A 143 -34.56 -29.14 11.27
CA MET A 143 -34.20 -28.32 12.43
C MET A 143 -33.92 -26.89 11.97
N THR A 144 -34.67 -25.93 12.45
CA THR A 144 -34.45 -24.51 12.18
C THR A 144 -33.94 -23.80 13.43
N LEU A 145 -32.75 -23.24 13.35
CA LEU A 145 -32.16 -22.44 14.43
C LEU A 145 -32.26 -20.96 14.11
N SER A 146 -32.59 -20.14 15.09
CA SER A 146 -32.63 -18.70 14.90
C SER A 146 -32.06 -17.93 16.09
N VAL A 147 -31.43 -16.78 15.79
CA VAL A 147 -30.85 -15.81 16.72
C VAL A 147 -30.98 -14.42 16.12
N GLY A 148 -31.47 -13.45 16.87
CA GLY A 148 -31.52 -12.05 16.47
C GLY A 148 -32.28 -11.79 15.16
N GLY A 149 -33.33 -12.58 14.90
CA GLY A 149 -34.14 -12.47 13.67
C GLY A 149 -33.51 -13.12 12.42
N LYS A 150 -32.30 -13.72 12.51
CA LYS A 150 -31.70 -14.53 11.45
C LYS A 150 -31.95 -16.00 11.73
N SER A 151 -32.10 -16.82 10.68
CA SER A 151 -32.34 -18.25 10.83
C SER A 151 -31.57 -19.08 9.82
N MET A 152 -31.33 -20.35 10.19
CA MET A 152 -30.74 -21.39 9.37
C MET A 152 -31.54 -22.67 9.56
N SER A 153 -31.81 -23.39 8.49
CA SER A 153 -32.47 -24.70 8.53
C SER A 153 -31.47 -25.79 8.14
N ILE A 154 -31.50 -26.89 8.90
CA ILE A 154 -30.68 -28.08 8.71
C ILE A 154 -31.64 -29.23 8.43
N ASN A 155 -31.45 -29.94 7.33
CA ASN A 155 -32.10 -31.22 7.10
C ASN A 155 -31.35 -32.32 7.88
N VAL A 156 -32.02 -32.92 8.84
CA VAL A 156 -31.52 -34.04 9.65
C VAL A 156 -31.98 -35.32 9.00
N ASP A 157 -31.04 -36.15 8.58
CA ASP A 157 -31.27 -37.44 7.91
C ASP A 157 -30.28 -38.50 8.44
N SER A 158 -30.27 -39.68 7.85
CA SER A 158 -29.41 -40.81 8.30
C SER A 158 -27.92 -40.52 8.27
N ASN A 159 -27.45 -39.44 7.60
CA ASN A 159 -26.05 -39.08 7.51
C ASN A 159 -25.58 -38.18 8.67
N ASN A 160 -26.52 -37.45 9.30
CA ASN A 160 -26.19 -36.46 10.34
C ASN A 160 -27.10 -36.53 11.58
N ASN A 161 -27.96 -37.54 11.74
CA ASN A 161 -28.96 -37.66 12.79
C ASN A 161 -28.43 -38.04 14.19
N THR A 162 -27.14 -37.93 14.42
CA THR A 162 -26.53 -38.05 15.77
C THR A 162 -26.25 -36.67 16.33
N LEU A 163 -26.08 -36.55 17.67
CA LEU A 163 -25.69 -35.26 18.28
C LEU A 163 -24.43 -34.67 17.62
N ALA A 164 -23.43 -35.52 17.32
CA ALA A 164 -22.20 -35.11 16.66
C ALA A 164 -22.46 -34.60 15.22
N GLY A 165 -23.30 -35.30 14.47
CA GLY A 165 -23.68 -34.89 13.12
C GLY A 165 -24.43 -33.55 13.13
N ILE A 166 -25.37 -33.37 14.06
CA ILE A 166 -26.12 -32.11 14.22
C ILE A 166 -25.17 -30.96 14.62
N ALA A 167 -24.29 -31.16 15.61
CA ALA A 167 -23.32 -30.15 16.01
C ALA A 167 -22.40 -29.72 14.84
N SER A 168 -21.93 -30.71 14.05
CA SER A 168 -21.14 -30.45 12.83
C SER A 168 -21.95 -29.68 11.79
N ALA A 169 -23.22 -30.05 11.55
CA ALA A 169 -24.09 -29.37 10.60
C ALA A 169 -24.40 -27.93 11.03
N ILE A 170 -24.56 -27.66 12.34
CA ILE A 170 -24.73 -26.29 12.87
C ILE A 170 -23.46 -25.47 12.58
N ASN A 171 -22.29 -25.99 12.93
CA ASN A 171 -21.05 -25.23 12.83
C ASN A 171 -20.61 -24.98 11.38
N SER A 172 -20.90 -25.92 10.45
CA SER A 172 -20.54 -25.80 9.04
C SER A 172 -21.67 -25.25 8.15
N GLY A 173 -22.85 -25.04 8.69
CA GLY A 173 -24.04 -24.63 7.94
C GLY A 173 -23.91 -23.25 7.30
N LYS A 174 -24.17 -23.18 6.00
CA LYS A 174 -24.24 -21.87 5.31
C LYS A 174 -25.43 -21.08 5.83
N GLY A 175 -25.19 -19.81 6.21
CA GLY A 175 -26.21 -18.94 6.79
C GLY A 175 -26.41 -19.15 8.27
N ASN A 176 -25.49 -19.79 8.99
CA ASN A 176 -25.51 -19.90 10.45
C ASN A 176 -25.72 -18.49 11.09
N PRO A 177 -26.77 -18.30 11.91
CA PRO A 177 -27.09 -17.01 12.50
C PRO A 177 -26.12 -16.56 13.62
N GLY A 178 -25.01 -17.26 13.78
CA GLY A 178 -24.03 -16.99 14.82
C GLY A 178 -24.21 -17.94 16.04
N ILE A 179 -24.52 -19.20 15.80
CA ILE A 179 -24.59 -20.25 16.83
C ILE A 179 -23.35 -21.13 16.71
N THR A 180 -22.67 -21.38 17.82
CA THR A 180 -21.68 -22.41 17.94
C THR A 180 -22.24 -23.59 18.72
N ALA A 181 -21.93 -24.80 18.24
CA ALA A 181 -22.40 -26.06 18.82
C ALA A 181 -21.20 -26.91 19.28
N ALA A 182 -21.26 -27.42 20.49
CA ALA A 182 -20.29 -28.34 21.05
C ALA A 182 -21.00 -29.53 21.75
N ILE A 183 -20.32 -30.65 21.88
CA ILE A 183 -20.81 -31.78 22.67
C ILE A 183 -20.02 -31.86 23.95
N VAL A 184 -20.72 -31.96 25.05
CA VAL A 184 -20.16 -32.24 26.39
C VAL A 184 -20.66 -33.61 26.85
N ASN A 185 -19.75 -34.52 27.15
CA ASN A 185 -20.09 -35.82 27.68
C ASN A 185 -20.13 -35.76 29.24
N GLY A 186 -21.33 -35.82 29.79
CA GLY A 186 -21.59 -35.90 31.21
C GLY A 186 -21.61 -37.37 31.73
N THR A 187 -21.79 -37.52 33.03
CA THR A 187 -21.97 -38.86 33.67
C THR A 187 -23.31 -39.46 33.30
N ASP A 188 -24.28 -38.67 32.90
CA ASP A 188 -25.66 -39.02 32.55
C ASP A 188 -25.86 -39.18 31.02
N GLY A 189 -24.86 -38.78 30.20
CA GLY A 189 -24.95 -38.87 28.76
C GLY A 189 -24.23 -37.74 28.04
N ALA A 190 -24.46 -37.65 26.71
CA ALA A 190 -23.95 -36.60 25.88
C ALA A 190 -24.94 -35.44 25.81
N HIS A 191 -24.47 -34.23 25.91
CA HIS A 191 -25.25 -32.98 25.80
C HIS A 191 -24.79 -32.15 24.64
N LEU A 192 -25.75 -31.53 23.93
CA LEU A 192 -25.47 -30.50 22.96
C LEU A 192 -25.46 -29.14 23.68
N VAL A 193 -24.32 -28.47 23.64
CA VAL A 193 -24.15 -27.10 24.16
C VAL A 193 -24.18 -26.14 22.97
N LEU A 194 -25.09 -25.18 23.04
CA LEU A 194 -25.19 -24.11 22.05
C LEU A 194 -24.86 -22.78 22.70
N ARG A 195 -24.12 -21.96 21.96
CA ARG A 195 -23.81 -20.59 22.37
C ARG A 195 -24.07 -19.62 21.23
N SER A 196 -24.76 -18.51 21.54
CA SER A 196 -24.85 -17.38 20.65
C SER A 196 -23.50 -16.66 20.57
N SER A 197 -23.05 -16.29 19.39
CA SER A 197 -21.88 -15.43 19.19
C SER A 197 -22.19 -13.95 19.46
N SER A 198 -23.46 -13.58 19.46
CA SER A 198 -23.92 -12.24 19.75
C SER A 198 -24.41 -12.14 21.19
N THR A 199 -24.09 -11.03 21.85
CA THR A 199 -24.56 -10.70 23.17
C THR A 199 -25.97 -10.05 23.12
N GLY A 200 -26.63 -9.94 24.25
CA GLY A 200 -27.89 -9.23 24.37
C GLY A 200 -29.13 -10.13 24.44
N VAL A 201 -30.17 -9.61 25.03
CA VAL A 201 -31.46 -10.29 25.23
C VAL A 201 -32.13 -10.69 23.92
N SER A 202 -32.04 -9.84 22.89
CA SER A 202 -32.63 -10.07 21.57
C SER A 202 -31.96 -11.23 20.79
N ASN A 203 -30.81 -11.68 21.24
CA ASN A 203 -30.00 -12.74 20.60
C ASN A 203 -30.17 -14.09 21.29
N GLY A 204 -31.31 -14.34 21.93
CA GLY A 204 -31.72 -15.64 22.45
C GLY A 204 -31.83 -16.67 21.33
N ILE A 205 -31.39 -17.90 21.62
CA ILE A 205 -31.40 -19.03 20.67
C ILE A 205 -32.82 -19.61 20.65
N ASN A 206 -33.36 -19.83 19.46
CA ASN A 206 -34.61 -20.59 19.29
C ASN A 206 -34.37 -21.72 18.30
N ILE A 207 -35.01 -22.85 18.59
CA ILE A 207 -34.90 -24.08 17.78
C ILE A 207 -36.30 -24.60 17.55
N SER A 208 -36.69 -24.76 16.30
CA SER A 208 -37.94 -25.45 15.92
C SER A 208 -37.60 -26.71 15.10
N ILE A 209 -38.38 -27.75 15.35
CA ILE A 209 -38.30 -29.05 14.65
C ILE A 209 -39.58 -29.23 13.84
N ALA A 210 -39.45 -29.65 12.60
CA ALA A 210 -40.56 -29.96 11.73
C ALA A 210 -40.31 -31.27 10.97
N GLY A 211 -41.36 -32.03 10.72
CA GLY A 211 -41.30 -33.27 9.95
C GLY A 211 -40.69 -34.48 10.68
N ALA A 212 -40.33 -34.35 11.96
CA ALA A 212 -39.91 -35.47 12.79
C ALA A 212 -41.13 -36.28 13.25
N SER A 213 -40.94 -37.62 13.41
CA SER A 213 -42.01 -38.46 14.02
C SER A 213 -42.19 -38.06 15.48
N PRO A 214 -43.42 -38.18 16.05
CA PRO A 214 -43.71 -37.75 17.44
C PRO A 214 -42.78 -38.36 18.49
N ASP A 215 -42.31 -39.61 18.27
CA ASP A 215 -41.45 -40.35 19.19
C ASP A 215 -39.94 -40.12 18.92
N ASP A 216 -39.57 -39.35 17.93
CA ASP A 216 -38.18 -39.09 17.62
C ASP A 216 -37.54 -38.17 18.69
N ALA A 217 -36.39 -38.60 19.21
CA ALA A 217 -35.62 -37.82 20.16
C ALA A 217 -35.14 -36.44 19.61
N LEU A 218 -35.22 -36.23 18.32
CA LEU A 218 -34.93 -34.95 17.67
C LEU A 218 -35.85 -33.85 18.18
N ASN A 219 -37.10 -34.18 18.51
CA ASN A 219 -38.08 -33.23 19.10
C ASN A 219 -37.62 -32.66 20.44
N ASP A 220 -36.80 -33.39 21.20
CA ASP A 220 -36.24 -32.95 22.47
C ASP A 220 -35.22 -31.79 22.34
N LEU A 221 -34.76 -31.56 21.11
CA LEU A 221 -33.89 -30.41 20.78
C LEU A 221 -34.68 -29.12 20.49
N ALA A 222 -36.00 -29.17 20.38
CA ALA A 222 -36.83 -27.98 20.25
C ALA A 222 -36.66 -27.09 21.49
N MET A 223 -36.52 -25.77 21.30
CA MET A 223 -36.36 -24.81 22.37
C MET A 223 -36.83 -23.41 21.94
N THR A 224 -37.48 -22.71 22.84
CA THR A 224 -37.79 -21.30 22.70
C THR A 224 -37.16 -20.52 23.85
N SER A 225 -36.44 -19.47 23.53
CA SER A 225 -35.97 -18.49 24.51
C SER A 225 -37.04 -17.47 24.78
N GLY A 226 -37.30 -17.22 26.05
CA GLY A 226 -38.13 -16.11 26.54
C GLY A 226 -37.27 -15.02 27.17
N THR A 227 -37.90 -14.00 27.66
CA THR A 227 -37.27 -12.89 28.38
C THR A 227 -37.80 -12.84 29.80
N VAL A 228 -36.90 -12.72 30.76
CA VAL A 228 -37.21 -12.52 32.19
C VAL A 228 -36.54 -11.25 32.67
N SER A 229 -37.11 -10.60 33.68
CA SER A 229 -36.43 -9.51 34.37
C SER A 229 -35.23 -10.08 35.14
N ALA A 230 -34.05 -9.53 34.88
CA ALA A 230 -32.84 -9.83 35.65
C ALA A 230 -32.76 -8.86 36.83
N PRO A 231 -32.47 -9.34 38.05
CA PRO A 231 -32.26 -8.44 39.18
C PRO A 231 -31.07 -7.54 38.88
N ALA A 232 -31.18 -6.25 39.18
CA ALA A 232 -30.07 -5.32 39.14
C ALA A 232 -28.94 -5.83 40.02
N ASN A 233 -27.68 -5.63 39.57
CA ASN A 233 -26.51 -5.98 40.36
C ASN A 233 -26.53 -5.11 41.65
N SER A 234 -26.18 -5.69 42.80
CA SER A 234 -26.23 -5.05 44.13
C SER A 234 -25.39 -3.76 44.28
N ALA A 235 -24.65 -3.37 43.24
CA ALA A 235 -23.92 -2.10 43.16
C ALA A 235 -24.75 -0.91 42.68
N GLU A 236 -26.01 -1.10 42.27
CA GLU A 236 -26.90 -0.02 41.86
C GLU A 236 -27.52 0.70 43.08
N THR A 237 -26.93 1.82 43.45
CA THR A 237 -27.49 2.73 44.44
C THR A 237 -28.44 3.79 43.83
N ALA A 238 -28.70 3.76 42.55
CA ALA A 238 -29.54 4.74 41.86
C ALA A 238 -30.70 4.07 41.11
N GLY A 239 -31.74 3.73 41.86
CA GLY A 239 -33.08 3.41 41.33
C GLY A 239 -33.19 2.02 40.68
N ASN A 240 -34.19 1.27 41.09
CA ASN A 240 -34.62 -0.06 40.64
C ASN A 240 -34.52 -0.29 39.12
N TYR A 241 -33.32 -0.41 38.58
CA TYR A 241 -33.11 -0.78 37.18
C TYR A 241 -33.10 -2.32 37.07
N THR A 242 -34.23 -2.90 36.67
CA THR A 242 -34.30 -4.31 36.34
C THR A 242 -33.97 -4.50 34.88
N GLY A 243 -32.77 -5.03 34.59
CA GLY A 243 -32.39 -5.44 33.24
C GLY A 243 -33.22 -6.63 32.78
N SER A 244 -33.23 -6.89 31.49
CA SER A 244 -33.83 -8.10 30.93
C SER A 244 -32.74 -9.13 30.61
N ALA A 245 -33.09 -10.40 30.81
CA ALA A 245 -32.22 -11.54 30.49
C ALA A 245 -32.98 -12.59 29.69
N THR A 246 -32.30 -13.37 28.87
CA THR A 246 -32.90 -14.54 28.25
C THR A 246 -33.19 -15.62 29.30
N SER A 247 -34.21 -16.42 29.04
CA SER A 247 -34.53 -17.64 29.77
C SER A 247 -34.94 -18.73 28.79
N VAL A 248 -34.83 -19.99 29.17
CA VAL A 248 -35.47 -21.07 28.41
C VAL A 248 -36.95 -21.07 28.79
N ALA A 249 -37.78 -20.67 27.84
CA ALA A 249 -39.26 -20.62 28.05
C ALA A 249 -39.90 -21.98 27.82
N THR A 250 -39.43 -22.75 26.83
CA THR A 250 -39.91 -24.10 26.50
C THR A 250 -38.73 -24.99 26.04
N GLY A 251 -38.85 -26.30 26.21
CA GLY A 251 -37.88 -27.30 25.79
C GLY A 251 -37.14 -27.97 26.96
N LYS A 252 -36.40 -29.03 26.62
CA LYS A 252 -35.59 -29.83 27.59
C LYS A 252 -34.15 -29.30 27.68
N TRP A 253 -34.01 -28.00 27.87
CA TRP A 253 -32.71 -27.32 27.92
C TRP A 253 -32.51 -26.63 29.28
N SER A 254 -31.26 -26.55 29.70
CA SER A 254 -30.84 -25.71 30.81
C SER A 254 -30.03 -24.55 30.31
N GLN A 255 -30.17 -23.37 30.91
CA GLN A 255 -29.38 -22.19 30.55
C GLN A 255 -28.20 -22.07 31.53
N SER A 256 -26.97 -22.14 30.97
CA SER A 256 -25.73 -21.95 31.74
C SER A 256 -25.32 -20.49 31.83
N VAL A 257 -25.59 -19.71 30.79
CA VAL A 257 -25.36 -18.27 30.75
C VAL A 257 -26.56 -17.59 30.10
N ALA A 258 -27.12 -16.61 30.77
CA ALA A 258 -28.19 -15.78 30.20
C ALA A 258 -27.61 -14.77 29.19
N GLY A 259 -28.27 -14.58 28.03
CA GLY A 259 -28.08 -13.41 27.21
C GLY A 259 -28.64 -12.17 27.90
N GLN A 260 -27.84 -11.16 28.10
CA GLN A 260 -28.21 -9.89 28.73
C GLN A 260 -27.71 -8.71 27.92
N ASP A 261 -28.43 -7.59 27.97
CA ASP A 261 -27.90 -6.32 27.48
C ASP A 261 -26.98 -5.70 28.54
N ALA A 262 -26.00 -4.93 28.08
CA ALA A 262 -25.24 -4.06 28.98
C ALA A 262 -26.16 -2.94 29.50
N ASN A 263 -26.09 -2.69 30.81
CA ASN A 263 -26.81 -1.61 31.48
C ASN A 263 -25.79 -0.63 32.07
N PHE A 264 -25.98 0.61 31.76
CA PHE A 264 -25.04 1.68 32.16
C PHE A 264 -25.79 3.00 32.38
N MET A 265 -25.15 3.94 33.05
CA MET A 265 -25.62 5.29 33.23
C MET A 265 -24.52 6.27 32.79
N ILE A 266 -24.85 7.26 31.95
CA ILE A 266 -23.94 8.31 31.53
C ILE A 266 -24.54 9.66 31.97
N ALA A 267 -23.80 10.42 32.76
CA ALA A 267 -24.23 11.71 33.29
C ALA A 267 -25.66 11.66 33.92
N GLY A 268 -25.96 10.58 34.66
CA GLY A 268 -27.27 10.37 35.29
C GLY A 268 -28.36 9.85 34.36
N THR A 269 -28.09 9.62 33.08
CA THR A 269 -29.06 9.07 32.12
C THR A 269 -28.80 7.57 31.93
N ALA A 270 -29.80 6.73 32.20
CA ALA A 270 -29.72 5.28 32.01
C ALA A 270 -29.74 4.92 30.53
N GLY A 271 -28.91 3.93 30.16
CA GLY A 271 -28.82 3.39 28.82
C GLY A 271 -28.65 1.87 28.82
N THR A 272 -29.10 1.25 27.73
CA THR A 272 -28.91 -0.20 27.49
C THR A 272 -28.28 -0.46 26.13
N SER A 273 -27.57 -1.57 25.99
CA SER A 273 -27.00 -1.98 24.71
C SER A 273 -26.90 -3.49 24.62
N ALA A 274 -27.32 -4.09 23.53
CA ALA A 274 -27.13 -5.51 23.27
C ALA A 274 -25.67 -5.89 23.06
N SER A 275 -24.78 -4.90 22.91
CA SER A 275 -23.34 -5.09 22.70
C SER A 275 -22.54 -4.35 23.76
N ASN A 276 -21.37 -4.89 24.09
CA ASN A 276 -20.40 -4.20 24.95
C ASN A 276 -19.67 -3.04 24.23
N THR A 277 -19.79 -2.95 22.90
CA THR A 277 -19.34 -1.77 22.14
C THR A 277 -20.53 -0.88 21.84
N ILE A 278 -20.54 0.30 22.45
CA ILE A 278 -21.66 1.24 22.47
C ILE A 278 -21.24 2.46 21.64
N THR A 279 -22.01 2.75 20.59
CA THR A 279 -21.71 3.85 19.65
C THR A 279 -22.79 4.94 19.63
N THR A 280 -23.90 4.71 20.33
CA THR A 280 -25.10 5.57 20.26
C THR A 280 -25.41 6.32 21.54
N ALA A 281 -24.77 5.95 22.66
CA ALA A 281 -25.12 6.52 23.97
C ALA A 281 -24.54 7.94 24.18
N LEU A 282 -23.43 8.26 23.55
CA LEU A 282 -22.82 9.58 23.57
C LEU A 282 -22.41 9.97 22.14
N SER A 283 -22.93 11.10 21.66
CA SER A 283 -22.67 11.55 20.29
C SER A 283 -21.16 11.63 19.99
N GLY A 284 -20.73 11.00 18.91
CA GLY A 284 -19.32 10.99 18.48
C GLY A 284 -18.38 10.22 19.40
N VAL A 285 -18.87 9.37 20.29
CA VAL A 285 -18.04 8.54 21.16
C VAL A 285 -18.42 7.06 20.99
N SER A 286 -17.43 6.23 20.71
CA SER A 286 -17.54 4.77 20.78
C SER A 286 -16.90 4.31 22.08
N MET A 287 -17.64 3.57 22.88
CA MET A 287 -17.22 3.07 24.19
C MET A 287 -17.33 1.55 24.23
N THR A 288 -16.30 0.87 24.71
CA THR A 288 -16.30 -0.58 24.92
C THR A 288 -16.18 -0.87 26.40
N LEU A 289 -17.11 -1.69 26.91
CA LEU A 289 -17.18 -2.11 28.30
C LEU A 289 -16.55 -3.48 28.49
N ASP A 290 -15.78 -3.63 29.55
CA ASP A 290 -15.19 -4.89 30.03
C ASP A 290 -15.74 -5.19 31.44
N SER A 291 -15.64 -6.45 31.88
CA SER A 291 -16.10 -6.89 33.21
C SER A 291 -15.47 -6.09 34.36
N ALA A 292 -14.28 -5.53 34.18
CA ALA A 292 -13.62 -4.70 35.19
C ALA A 292 -14.34 -3.34 35.41
N SER A 293 -15.24 -2.94 34.53
CA SER A 293 -16.05 -1.72 34.69
C SER A 293 -17.29 -1.91 35.55
N VAL A 294 -17.73 -3.15 35.74
CA VAL A 294 -18.99 -3.46 36.45
C VAL A 294 -18.92 -3.02 37.93
N GLY A 295 -19.95 -2.32 38.37
CA GLY A 295 -20.06 -1.80 39.74
C GLY A 295 -19.17 -0.59 40.02
N THR A 296 -18.51 -0.02 39.01
CA THR A 296 -17.65 1.16 39.14
C THR A 296 -18.30 2.41 38.55
N THR A 297 -17.99 3.57 39.16
CA THR A 297 -18.27 4.86 38.56
C THR A 297 -16.92 5.45 38.09
N GLN A 298 -16.85 5.80 36.82
CA GLN A 298 -15.64 6.34 36.20
C GLN A 298 -15.93 7.65 35.49
N THR A 299 -14.93 8.49 35.35
CA THR A 299 -15.03 9.73 34.57
C THR A 299 -14.50 9.49 33.17
N LEU A 300 -15.34 9.64 32.16
CA LEU A 300 -14.95 9.65 30.76
C LEU A 300 -14.66 11.08 30.34
N THR A 301 -13.39 11.40 30.08
CA THR A 301 -12.97 12.70 29.58
C THR A 301 -12.89 12.68 28.07
N VAL A 302 -13.73 13.47 27.43
CA VAL A 302 -13.74 13.70 25.97
C VAL A 302 -13.05 15.03 25.69
N ALA A 303 -12.01 15.02 24.91
CA ALA A 303 -11.24 16.21 24.55
C ALA A 303 -10.79 16.15 23.08
N GLN A 304 -10.48 17.29 22.51
CA GLN A 304 -9.91 17.33 21.17
C GLN A 304 -8.54 16.62 21.16
N ASP A 305 -8.27 15.84 20.11
CA ASP A 305 -7.01 15.07 19.97
C ASP A 305 -5.86 15.97 19.53
N THR A 306 -5.44 16.87 20.42
CA THR A 306 -4.31 17.77 20.14
C THR A 306 -3.00 17.04 19.91
N THR A 307 -2.80 15.86 20.49
CA THR A 307 -1.61 15.02 20.29
C THR A 307 -1.59 14.40 18.91
N GLY A 308 -2.70 13.82 18.47
CA GLY A 308 -2.85 13.29 17.11
C GLY A 308 -2.71 14.39 16.06
N GLN A 309 -3.30 15.56 16.31
CA GLN A 309 -3.16 16.73 15.44
C GLN A 309 -1.71 17.21 15.32
N ALA A 310 -0.99 17.35 16.43
CA ALA A 310 0.43 17.72 16.42
C ALA A 310 1.29 16.67 15.69
N THR A 311 1.00 15.40 15.89
CA THR A 311 1.68 14.28 15.20
C THR A 311 1.48 14.36 13.69
N ALA A 312 0.26 14.58 13.22
CA ALA A 312 -0.06 14.68 11.79
C ALA A 312 0.58 15.93 11.15
N ILE A 313 0.57 17.07 11.85
CA ILE A 313 1.25 18.30 11.40
C ILE A 313 2.76 18.08 11.29
N ASN A 314 3.40 17.42 12.26
CA ASN A 314 4.83 17.11 12.21
C ASN A 314 5.16 16.09 11.10
N ALA A 315 4.27 15.13 10.81
CA ALA A 315 4.42 14.23 9.67
C ALA A 315 4.39 14.99 8.34
N PHE A 316 3.49 15.96 8.19
CA PHE A 316 3.48 16.86 7.04
C PHE A 316 4.79 17.65 6.92
N VAL A 317 5.28 18.28 8.01
CA VAL A 317 6.56 19.03 8.02
C VAL A 317 7.71 18.12 7.60
N THR A 318 7.76 16.88 8.10
CA THR A 318 8.79 15.91 7.75
C THR A 318 8.71 15.52 6.27
N ALA A 319 7.53 15.22 5.76
CA ALA A 319 7.33 14.86 4.36
C ALA A 319 7.69 16.02 3.42
N TYR A 320 7.34 17.25 3.78
CA TYR A 320 7.72 18.44 3.04
C TYR A 320 9.24 18.65 3.03
N ASN A 321 9.92 18.48 4.17
CA ASN A 321 11.38 18.58 4.25
C ASN A 321 12.08 17.49 3.41
N ASN A 322 11.54 16.29 3.35
CA ASN A 322 12.02 15.22 2.46
C ASN A 322 11.85 15.60 0.98
N TYR A 323 10.71 16.21 0.63
CA TYR A 323 10.50 16.75 -0.71
C TYR A 323 11.56 17.83 -1.05
N ILE A 324 11.80 18.80 -0.16
CA ILE A 324 12.83 19.85 -0.35
C ILE A 324 14.22 19.23 -0.50
N GLY A 325 14.58 18.24 0.34
CA GLY A 325 15.85 17.51 0.24
C GLY A 325 16.03 16.83 -1.11
N THR A 326 14.99 16.16 -1.62
CA THR A 326 15.01 15.53 -2.94
C THR A 326 15.11 16.56 -4.06
N VAL A 327 14.33 17.64 -4.00
CA VAL A 327 14.42 18.74 -4.97
C VAL A 327 15.84 19.31 -5.02
N LYS A 328 16.44 19.56 -3.85
CA LYS A 328 17.82 20.05 -3.75
C LYS A 328 18.80 19.09 -4.43
N THR A 329 18.71 17.80 -4.18
CA THR A 329 19.57 16.78 -4.82
C THR A 329 19.40 16.77 -6.34
N LEU A 330 18.17 16.84 -6.84
CA LEU A 330 17.86 16.77 -8.26
C LEU A 330 18.21 18.06 -9.03
N THR A 331 18.35 19.20 -8.34
CA THR A 331 18.58 20.53 -8.94
C THR A 331 19.86 21.20 -8.48
N SER A 332 20.69 20.54 -7.65
CA SER A 332 21.96 21.10 -7.17
C SER A 332 22.96 21.28 -8.30
N PHE A 333 23.91 22.20 -8.09
CA PHE A 333 25.10 22.36 -8.91
C PHE A 333 26.34 22.15 -8.04
N ASP A 334 27.24 21.28 -8.46
CA ASP A 334 28.50 21.00 -7.76
C ASP A 334 29.67 21.22 -8.72
N SER A 335 30.35 22.33 -8.58
CA SER A 335 31.48 22.72 -9.41
C SER A 335 32.72 21.82 -9.26
N SER A 336 32.78 21.01 -8.18
CA SER A 336 33.90 20.07 -7.95
C SER A 336 33.82 18.81 -8.84
N GLN A 337 32.66 18.54 -9.43
CA GLN A 337 32.46 17.39 -10.31
C GLN A 337 33.06 17.64 -11.71
N PRO A 338 33.41 16.58 -12.46
CA PRO A 338 33.87 16.70 -13.85
C PRO A 338 32.82 17.45 -14.72
N LYS A 339 33.33 18.19 -15.70
CA LYS A 339 32.48 18.90 -16.68
C LYS A 339 31.48 17.94 -17.31
N GLY A 340 30.19 18.31 -17.32
CA GLY A 340 29.08 17.48 -17.80
C GLY A 340 28.42 16.62 -16.73
N SER A 341 28.98 16.53 -15.51
CA SER A 341 28.38 15.85 -14.34
C SER A 341 28.14 16.78 -13.16
N GLN A 342 28.27 18.08 -13.35
CA GLN A 342 28.22 19.11 -12.31
C GLN A 342 26.80 19.44 -11.86
N GLY A 343 25.80 19.19 -12.69
CA GLY A 343 24.40 19.50 -12.40
C GLY A 343 23.58 18.28 -12.00
N GLY A 344 22.68 18.48 -11.04
CA GLY A 344 21.62 17.51 -10.77
C GLY A 344 20.78 17.26 -12.02
N THR A 345 20.18 16.09 -12.12
CA THR A 345 19.48 15.59 -13.32
C THR A 345 18.37 16.52 -13.83
N LEU A 346 17.75 17.30 -12.94
CA LEU A 346 16.66 18.25 -13.24
C LEU A 346 17.08 19.70 -12.99
N LEU A 347 18.40 20.00 -13.00
CA LEU A 347 18.89 21.37 -12.87
C LEU A 347 18.37 22.21 -14.06
N GLY A 348 17.73 23.34 -13.76
CA GLY A 348 17.17 24.24 -14.78
C GLY A 348 15.86 23.76 -15.45
N ASP A 349 15.32 22.63 -15.01
CA ASP A 349 14.07 22.09 -15.55
C ASP A 349 12.87 23.00 -15.21
N ALA A 350 12.10 23.40 -16.21
CA ALA A 350 10.96 24.30 -16.05
C ALA A 350 9.84 23.69 -15.21
N MET A 351 9.59 22.38 -15.33
CA MET A 351 8.60 21.66 -14.53
C MET A 351 8.97 21.73 -13.03
N MET A 352 10.25 21.48 -12.69
CA MET A 352 10.73 21.58 -11.30
C MET A 352 10.55 22.98 -10.73
N ASN A 353 10.85 24.01 -11.52
CA ASN A 353 10.65 25.41 -11.10
C ASN A 353 9.17 25.70 -10.86
N THR A 354 8.27 25.22 -11.73
CA THR A 354 6.82 25.37 -11.56
C THR A 354 6.34 24.72 -10.29
N ILE A 355 6.66 23.45 -10.05
CA ILE A 355 6.25 22.70 -8.86
C ILE A 355 6.78 23.38 -7.61
N ARG A 356 8.06 23.71 -7.57
CA ARG A 356 8.70 24.36 -6.41
C ARG A 356 8.06 25.70 -6.07
N ASN A 357 7.86 26.55 -7.07
CA ASN A 357 7.30 27.89 -6.85
C ASN A 357 5.83 27.83 -6.43
N THR A 358 5.04 26.92 -6.99
CA THR A 358 3.65 26.71 -6.60
C THR A 358 3.55 26.24 -5.15
N LEU A 359 4.29 25.20 -4.76
CA LEU A 359 4.23 24.68 -3.39
C LEU A 359 4.81 25.66 -2.36
N ALA A 360 5.88 26.38 -2.70
CA ALA A 360 6.41 27.47 -1.85
C ALA A 360 5.42 28.63 -1.70
N GLY A 361 4.71 28.97 -2.77
CA GLY A 361 3.66 29.98 -2.75
C GLY A 361 2.52 29.61 -1.78
N VAL A 362 2.08 28.36 -1.79
CA VAL A 362 1.05 27.83 -0.88
C VAL A 362 1.49 27.97 0.58
N LEU A 363 2.75 27.64 0.90
CA LEU A 363 3.25 27.73 2.29
C LEU A 363 3.41 29.18 2.79
N SER A 364 3.71 30.09 1.90
CA SER A 364 3.84 31.52 2.24
C SER A 364 2.50 32.24 2.26
N SER A 365 1.45 31.67 1.66
CA SER A 365 0.09 32.17 1.77
C SER A 365 -0.47 31.89 3.16
N GLY A 366 -1.38 32.69 3.60
CA GLY A 366 -2.17 32.46 4.81
C GLY A 366 -3.64 32.38 4.46
N VAL A 367 -4.45 31.96 5.42
CA VAL A 367 -5.91 31.98 5.34
C VAL A 367 -6.41 33.35 5.78
N GLY A 368 -7.30 33.97 5.01
CA GLY A 368 -7.82 35.31 5.28
C GLY A 368 -6.90 36.42 4.77
N LYS A 369 -7.30 37.67 5.00
CA LYS A 369 -6.60 38.87 4.51
C LYS A 369 -6.32 39.85 5.64
N GLY A 370 -5.21 40.59 5.53
CA GLY A 370 -4.85 41.66 6.45
C GLY A 370 -4.33 41.16 7.81
N ALA A 371 -4.58 41.93 8.88
CA ALA A 371 -4.10 41.62 10.21
C ALA A 371 -4.67 40.36 10.88
N SER A 372 -5.77 39.83 10.31
CA SER A 372 -6.40 38.59 10.77
C SER A 372 -5.95 37.35 9.98
N SER A 373 -4.96 37.50 9.10
CA SER A 373 -4.41 36.37 8.34
C SER A 373 -3.75 35.36 9.26
N ILE A 374 -4.13 34.09 9.11
CA ILE A 374 -3.53 32.96 9.81
C ILE A 374 -2.53 32.30 8.88
N ASN A 375 -1.31 32.11 9.30
CA ASN A 375 -0.23 31.48 8.54
C ASN A 375 0.49 30.42 9.38
N LEU A 376 1.36 29.64 8.78
CA LEU A 376 2.13 28.60 9.47
C LEU A 376 2.95 29.13 10.65
N GLY A 377 3.47 30.37 10.53
CA GLY A 377 4.21 31.03 11.62
C GLY A 377 3.36 31.26 12.86
N SER A 378 2.05 31.53 12.70
CA SER A 378 1.14 31.77 13.83
C SER A 378 0.87 30.52 14.69
N ILE A 379 1.22 29.34 14.17
CA ILE A 379 1.11 28.06 14.88
C ILE A 379 2.48 27.43 15.20
N GLY A 380 3.57 28.21 15.12
CA GLY A 380 4.91 27.74 15.47
C GLY A 380 5.64 26.98 14.36
N ILE A 381 5.20 27.07 13.09
CA ILE A 381 5.90 26.47 11.95
C ILE A 381 6.55 27.55 11.11
N THR A 382 7.88 27.56 11.05
CA THR A 382 8.67 28.59 10.38
C THR A 382 9.30 28.05 9.09
N LEU A 383 9.19 28.80 7.99
CA LEU A 383 9.91 28.54 6.75
C LEU A 383 11.33 29.08 6.87
N LYS A 384 12.33 28.24 6.66
CA LYS A 384 13.75 28.60 6.68
C LYS A 384 14.23 29.10 5.33
N PRO A 385 15.37 29.85 5.28
CA PRO A 385 15.95 30.30 4.01
C PRO A 385 16.34 29.18 3.05
N ASP A 386 16.63 27.98 3.55
CA ASP A 386 16.94 26.78 2.74
C ASP A 386 15.69 26.10 2.15
N GLY A 387 14.51 26.66 2.41
CA GLY A 387 13.21 26.15 1.95
C GLY A 387 12.61 25.08 2.87
N THR A 388 13.28 24.64 3.93
CA THR A 388 12.74 23.67 4.90
C THR A 388 11.81 24.31 5.92
N LEU A 389 10.93 23.52 6.50
CA LEU A 389 10.08 23.92 7.62
C LEU A 389 10.69 23.49 8.94
N LYS A 390 10.56 24.34 9.96
CA LYS A 390 10.91 24.03 11.35
C LYS A 390 9.67 24.18 12.23
N THR A 391 9.37 23.17 13.04
CA THR A 391 8.31 23.23 14.06
C THR A 391 8.90 23.64 15.40
N ASP A 392 8.23 24.57 16.07
CA ASP A 392 8.34 24.81 17.50
C ASP A 392 7.23 24.02 18.20
N ALA A 393 7.59 22.97 18.93
CA ALA A 393 6.63 22.04 19.51
C ALA A 393 5.76 22.70 20.59
N ASP A 394 6.33 23.61 21.39
CA ASP A 394 5.61 24.29 22.46
C ASP A 394 4.61 25.29 21.89
N ALA A 395 5.01 26.07 20.88
CA ALA A 395 4.13 27.00 20.18
C ALA A 395 3.00 26.26 19.45
N LEU A 396 3.28 25.14 18.78
CA LEU A 396 2.26 24.31 18.12
C LEU A 396 1.25 23.76 19.13
N ASN A 397 1.72 23.17 20.22
CA ASN A 397 0.84 22.63 21.26
C ASN A 397 0.00 23.74 21.94
N ALA A 398 0.57 24.93 22.14
CA ALA A 398 -0.16 26.07 22.66
C ALA A 398 -1.26 26.52 21.69
N ALA A 399 -0.96 26.61 20.39
CA ALA A 399 -1.94 26.97 19.35
C ALA A 399 -3.09 25.96 19.27
N LEU A 400 -2.79 24.66 19.29
CA LEU A 400 -3.80 23.57 19.26
C LEU A 400 -4.72 23.58 20.48
N LYS A 401 -4.22 24.01 21.65
CA LYS A 401 -5.03 24.09 22.88
C LYS A 401 -5.83 25.39 22.96
N SER A 402 -5.25 26.52 22.55
CA SER A 402 -5.88 27.85 22.74
C SER A 402 -6.88 28.19 21.65
N ASP A 403 -6.60 27.81 20.39
CA ASP A 403 -7.48 28.12 19.24
C ASP A 403 -7.43 27.02 18.17
N PRO A 404 -7.96 25.83 18.47
CA PRO A 404 -7.97 24.70 17.53
C PRO A 404 -8.73 25.01 16.24
N THR A 405 -9.68 25.95 16.28
CA THR A 405 -10.44 26.36 15.10
C THR A 405 -9.56 27.07 14.09
N LYS A 406 -8.68 27.97 14.54
CA LYS A 406 -7.71 28.63 13.66
C LYS A 406 -6.74 27.62 13.02
N VAL A 407 -6.21 26.70 13.83
CA VAL A 407 -5.32 25.64 13.29
C VAL A 407 -6.07 24.80 12.25
N SER A 408 -7.32 24.42 12.53
CA SER A 408 -8.17 23.70 11.58
C SER A 408 -8.36 24.51 10.28
N GLN A 409 -8.73 25.79 10.37
CA GLN A 409 -8.93 26.64 9.20
C GLN A 409 -7.65 26.76 8.35
N LEU A 410 -6.48 26.85 8.97
CA LEU A 410 -5.21 26.94 8.25
C LEU A 410 -4.95 25.73 7.35
N PHE A 411 -5.44 24.55 7.72
CA PHE A 411 -5.24 23.34 6.91
C PHE A 411 -6.43 22.99 6.02
N ASN A 412 -7.68 23.08 6.50
CA ASN A 412 -8.85 22.50 5.82
C ASN A 412 -9.85 23.52 5.27
N SER A 413 -9.63 24.84 5.38
CA SER A 413 -10.44 25.79 4.65
C SER A 413 -10.14 25.74 3.14
N THR A 414 -11.03 26.27 2.31
CA THR A 414 -10.85 26.28 0.84
C THR A 414 -9.57 26.99 0.41
N ASP A 415 -9.16 28.04 1.12
CA ASP A 415 -7.89 28.75 0.96
C ASP A 415 -6.80 28.27 1.92
N GLY A 416 -7.04 27.18 2.65
CA GLY A 416 -6.12 26.59 3.60
C GLY A 416 -4.88 25.98 2.95
N VAL A 417 -3.76 26.07 3.65
CA VAL A 417 -2.47 25.48 3.19
C VAL A 417 -2.61 23.99 2.87
N GLY A 418 -3.34 23.24 3.70
CA GLY A 418 -3.55 21.81 3.48
C GLY A 418 -4.34 21.52 2.21
N THR A 419 -5.49 22.19 2.04
CA THR A 419 -6.35 22.02 0.86
C THR A 419 -5.61 22.41 -0.40
N GLN A 420 -5.02 23.62 -0.47
CA GLN A 420 -4.27 24.06 -1.63
C GLN A 420 -3.06 23.18 -1.96
N MET A 421 -2.34 22.72 -0.94
CA MET A 421 -1.21 21.80 -1.12
C MET A 421 -1.67 20.47 -1.72
N ASN A 422 -2.73 19.87 -1.15
CA ASN A 422 -3.31 18.62 -1.64
C ASN A 422 -3.83 18.73 -3.09
N ASP A 423 -4.52 19.80 -3.42
CA ASP A 423 -5.09 20.05 -4.75
C ASP A 423 -3.98 20.21 -5.80
N ASN A 424 -2.93 20.99 -5.49
CA ASN A 424 -1.79 21.16 -6.38
C ASN A 424 -1.03 19.85 -6.57
N LEU A 425 -0.78 19.08 -5.49
CA LEU A 425 -0.13 17.78 -5.59
C LEU A 425 -0.98 16.80 -6.41
N THR A 426 -2.30 16.79 -6.22
CA THR A 426 -3.22 15.99 -7.02
C THR A 426 -3.12 16.36 -8.50
N SER A 427 -3.13 17.65 -8.82
CA SER A 427 -2.99 18.14 -10.18
C SER A 427 -1.66 17.74 -10.83
N PHE A 428 -0.56 17.79 -10.09
CA PHE A 428 0.77 17.44 -10.61
C PHE A 428 0.95 15.93 -10.81
N LEU A 429 0.35 15.10 -9.95
CA LEU A 429 0.55 13.64 -9.91
C LEU A 429 -0.50 12.85 -10.69
N SER A 430 -1.66 13.45 -11.00
CA SER A 430 -2.76 12.79 -11.71
C SER A 430 -2.38 12.42 -13.15
N THR A 431 -3.18 11.55 -13.75
CA THR A 431 -3.09 11.24 -15.20
C THR A 431 -3.25 12.51 -16.01
N GLY A 432 -2.29 12.80 -16.89
CA GLY A 432 -2.20 14.07 -17.62
C GLY A 432 -1.57 15.22 -16.84
N GLY A 433 -1.22 15.03 -15.57
CA GLY A 433 -0.46 16.01 -14.78
C GLY A 433 0.96 16.21 -15.31
N ILE A 434 1.60 17.29 -14.87
CA ILE A 434 2.91 17.71 -15.42
C ILE A 434 4.01 16.66 -15.24
N VAL A 435 4.02 15.94 -14.12
CA VAL A 435 5.01 14.88 -13.81
C VAL A 435 4.77 13.65 -14.67
N GLU A 436 3.51 13.23 -14.79
CA GLU A 436 3.12 12.06 -15.58
C GLU A 436 3.36 12.30 -17.07
N THR A 437 2.97 13.47 -17.60
CA THR A 437 3.20 13.85 -18.99
C THR A 437 4.69 13.82 -19.35
N ARG A 438 5.56 14.32 -18.47
CA ARG A 438 7.02 14.29 -18.67
C ARG A 438 7.57 12.86 -18.65
N SER A 439 7.10 12.04 -17.72
CA SER A 439 7.49 10.62 -17.60
C SER A 439 7.06 9.83 -18.84
N SER A 440 5.84 10.03 -19.31
CA SER A 440 5.30 9.41 -20.52
C SER A 440 6.05 9.82 -21.79
N ALA A 441 6.44 11.09 -21.91
CA ALA A 441 7.24 11.58 -23.02
C ALA A 441 8.63 10.90 -23.05
N LEU A 442 9.32 10.80 -21.89
CA LEU A 442 10.61 10.11 -21.80
C LEU A 442 10.49 8.61 -22.12
N THR A 443 9.42 7.97 -21.66
CA THR A 443 9.14 6.55 -21.96
C THR A 443 8.91 6.35 -23.46
N ALA A 444 8.20 7.24 -24.11
CA ALA A 444 8.00 7.21 -25.56
C ALA A 444 9.32 7.43 -26.31
N ASP A 445 10.19 8.34 -25.85
CA ASP A 445 11.50 8.57 -26.44
C ASP A 445 12.42 7.35 -26.29
N LEU A 446 12.43 6.70 -25.12
CA LEU A 446 13.14 5.45 -24.91
C LEU A 446 12.70 4.35 -25.88
N LYS A 447 11.39 4.22 -26.14
CA LYS A 447 10.90 3.27 -27.16
C LYS A 447 11.41 3.59 -28.56
N LYS A 448 11.46 4.87 -28.94
CA LYS A 448 12.02 5.31 -30.22
C LYS A 448 13.53 5.02 -30.28
N LEU A 449 14.26 5.18 -29.18
CA LEU A 449 15.69 4.88 -29.12
C LEU A 449 15.97 3.38 -29.29
N VAL A 450 15.12 2.50 -28.73
CA VAL A 450 15.20 1.04 -28.99
C VAL A 450 15.01 0.73 -30.48
N THR A 451 14.02 1.34 -31.14
CA THR A 451 13.82 1.15 -32.59
C THR A 451 15.02 1.65 -33.40
N LYS A 452 15.61 2.79 -33.01
CA LYS A 452 16.83 3.30 -33.68
C LYS A 452 18.05 2.39 -33.45
N GLN A 453 18.17 1.79 -32.25
CA GLN A 453 19.21 0.83 -31.96
C GLN A 453 19.09 -0.42 -32.87
N THR A 454 17.89 -0.98 -33.00
CA THR A 454 17.63 -2.11 -33.90
C THR A 454 17.99 -1.77 -35.36
N ALA A 455 17.64 -0.57 -35.81
CA ALA A 455 18.02 -0.13 -37.17
C ALA A 455 19.52 0.04 -37.34
N LEU A 456 20.23 0.54 -36.32
CA LEU A 456 21.71 0.65 -36.33
C LEU A 456 22.39 -0.71 -36.32
N ASP A 457 21.83 -1.67 -35.57
CA ASP A 457 22.34 -3.06 -35.54
C ASP A 457 22.19 -3.73 -36.92
N ALA A 458 21.02 -3.52 -37.60
CA ALA A 458 20.81 -3.99 -38.96
C ALA A 458 21.78 -3.34 -39.97
N LEU A 459 21.98 -2.04 -39.87
CA LEU A 459 22.97 -1.32 -40.69
C LEU A 459 24.40 -1.85 -40.46
N THR A 460 24.77 -2.11 -39.19
CA THR A 460 26.05 -2.69 -38.82
C THR A 460 26.25 -4.05 -39.47
N ALA A 461 25.25 -4.92 -39.45
CA ALA A 461 25.28 -6.21 -40.09
C ALA A 461 25.44 -6.08 -41.62
N GLN A 462 24.67 -5.19 -42.27
CA GLN A 462 24.78 -4.92 -43.71
C GLN A 462 26.19 -4.42 -44.10
N LEU A 463 26.75 -3.47 -43.34
CA LEU A 463 28.08 -2.96 -43.57
C LEU A 463 29.14 -4.08 -43.40
N THR A 464 28.98 -4.91 -42.38
CA THR A 464 29.89 -6.05 -42.15
C THR A 464 29.89 -7.02 -43.34
N THR A 465 28.71 -7.38 -43.85
CA THR A 465 28.61 -8.23 -45.05
C THR A 465 29.25 -7.57 -46.26
N ALA A 466 28.89 -6.31 -46.52
CA ALA A 466 29.42 -5.58 -47.69
C ALA A 466 30.94 -5.44 -47.68
N TYR A 467 31.53 -5.14 -46.52
CA TYR A 467 32.98 -5.06 -46.41
C TYR A 467 33.67 -6.43 -46.51
N ASN A 468 33.06 -7.48 -45.93
CA ASN A 468 33.57 -8.85 -46.12
C ASN A 468 33.61 -9.26 -47.59
N ASP A 469 32.55 -8.97 -48.35
CA ASP A 469 32.48 -9.25 -49.79
C ASP A 469 33.53 -8.47 -50.56
N GLN A 470 33.72 -7.19 -50.25
CA GLN A 470 34.74 -6.35 -50.87
C GLN A 470 36.18 -6.88 -50.60
N PHE A 471 36.47 -7.23 -49.34
CA PHE A 471 37.79 -7.77 -48.98
C PHE A 471 38.02 -9.17 -49.55
N THR A 472 36.97 -10.00 -49.62
CA THR A 472 37.07 -11.31 -50.30
C THR A 472 37.38 -11.15 -51.79
N SER A 473 36.71 -10.23 -52.46
CA SER A 473 36.94 -9.91 -53.87
C SER A 473 38.34 -9.36 -54.09
N LEU A 474 38.80 -8.45 -53.20
CA LEU A 474 40.15 -7.91 -53.24
C LEU A 474 41.22 -9.01 -53.05
N ASN A 475 41.06 -9.91 -52.09
CA ASN A 475 41.98 -11.04 -51.86
C ASN A 475 42.03 -11.96 -53.06
N THR A 476 40.90 -12.22 -53.73
CA THR A 476 40.85 -13.04 -54.97
C THR A 476 41.60 -12.33 -56.09
N LEU A 477 41.46 -11.01 -56.26
CA LEU A 477 42.18 -10.23 -57.24
C LEU A 477 43.69 -10.22 -56.97
N MET A 478 44.09 -10.03 -55.70
CA MET A 478 45.52 -10.09 -55.31
C MET A 478 46.12 -11.45 -55.53
N ALA A 479 45.40 -12.53 -55.19
CA ALA A 479 45.87 -13.90 -55.47
C ALA A 479 46.09 -14.15 -56.97
N ASN A 480 45.13 -13.71 -57.80
CA ASN A 480 45.24 -13.77 -59.26
C ASN A 480 46.44 -12.94 -59.78
N SER A 481 46.61 -11.73 -59.26
CA SER A 481 47.75 -10.87 -59.62
C SER A 481 49.04 -11.50 -59.22
N GLN A 482 49.16 -12.17 -58.07
CA GLN A 482 50.35 -12.85 -57.59
C GLN A 482 50.64 -14.09 -58.41
N MET A 483 49.61 -14.86 -58.80
CA MET A 483 49.79 -15.95 -59.77
C MET A 483 50.33 -15.46 -61.12
N ASN A 484 49.76 -14.36 -61.64
CA ASN A 484 50.28 -13.75 -62.91
C ASN A 484 51.68 -13.23 -62.77
N ALA A 485 52.08 -12.60 -61.63
CA ALA A 485 53.45 -12.18 -61.39
C ALA A 485 54.37 -13.35 -61.26
N SER A 486 54.02 -14.47 -60.64
CA SER A 486 54.74 -15.69 -60.52
C SER A 486 54.91 -16.36 -61.91
N TYR A 487 53.87 -16.36 -62.72
CA TYR A 487 53.91 -16.85 -64.10
C TYR A 487 54.89 -16.02 -64.98
N LEU A 488 54.80 -14.70 -64.91
CA LEU A 488 55.71 -13.80 -65.63
C LEU A 488 57.15 -13.97 -65.13
N THR A 489 57.42 -14.19 -63.86
CA THR A 489 58.74 -14.47 -63.30
C THR A 489 59.25 -15.81 -63.79
N ALA A 490 58.38 -16.84 -63.90
CA ALA A 490 58.79 -18.12 -64.47
C ALA A 490 59.10 -18.02 -65.96
N LEU A 491 58.42 -17.17 -66.73
CA LEU A 491 58.64 -16.93 -68.14
C LEU A 491 59.86 -16.13 -68.44
N PHE A 492 60.15 -15.10 -67.61
CA PHE A 492 61.17 -14.08 -67.94
C PHE A 492 62.26 -13.88 -66.90
N GLY A 493 62.15 -14.40 -65.67
CA GLY A 493 62.96 -14.01 -64.50
C GLY A 493 63.99 -14.99 -64.01
N GLY A 494 64.43 -16.03 -64.73
CA GLY A 494 65.38 -17.00 -64.26
C GLY A 494 66.32 -17.52 -65.34
N THR A 495 67.47 -18.13 -64.96
CA THR A 495 68.45 -18.75 -65.88
C THR A 495 67.87 -19.87 -66.72
N ASN A 496 66.69 -20.39 -66.39
CA ASN A 496 65.93 -21.40 -67.15
C ASN A 496 64.53 -20.85 -67.63
N SER A 497 64.38 -19.53 -67.72
CA SER A 497 63.11 -18.93 -68.22
C SER A 497 63.06 -18.96 -69.73
N ALA A 498 61.85 -18.95 -70.31
CA ALA A 498 61.69 -18.97 -71.78
C ALA A 498 62.41 -17.82 -72.49
N GLY A 499 62.59 -16.65 -71.78
CA GLY A 499 63.35 -15.50 -72.30
C GLY A 499 64.84 -15.70 -72.28
N SER A 500 65.39 -16.50 -71.37
CA SER A 500 66.83 -16.80 -71.31
C SER A 500 67.24 -17.80 -72.39
N LEU A 501 66.37 -18.70 -72.83
CA LEU A 501 66.58 -19.65 -73.91
C LEU A 501 66.57 -19.00 -75.29
N ALA A 502 65.98 -17.80 -75.43
CA ALA A 502 65.96 -17.04 -76.67
C ALA A 502 67.27 -16.26 -76.96
N ASN A 503 68.13 -16.09 -75.95
CA ASN A 503 69.42 -15.33 -76.10
C ASN A 503 70.67 -16.20 -76.22
N ASN A 504 70.55 -17.56 -76.28
CA ASN A 504 71.66 -18.48 -76.57
C ASN A 504 71.55 -18.98 -77.99
N LYS A 505 71.85 -18.12 -78.99
CA LYS A 505 72.35 -18.46 -80.29
C LYS A 505 73.57 -17.64 -80.61
#